data_c7ae7a28bf5ea12b2c6d609dcf9304a0
#
_entry.id   c7ae7a28bf5ea12b2c6d609dcf9304a0
#
_cell.length_a   1.000
_cell.length_b   1.000
_cell.length_c   1.000
_cell.angle_alpha   90.00
_cell.angle_beta   90.00
_cell.angle_gamma   90.00
#
_symmetry.space_group_name_H-M   'P 1'
#
loop_
_entity.id
_entity.type
_entity.pdbx_description
1 polymer ?
#
loop_
_entity_poly.entity_id
_entity_poly.type
_entity_poly.pdbx_seq_one_letter_code
_entity_poly.pdbx_strand_id
1 'polypeptide(L)'
;MTKEPDIKPNPESGNVVFFILLAIVLIGLVTAALRDSGMEGATIDAEQLIVNVTRVKQYAAELENAAVIILTSGNSEMDIRFSHPDAPSDYGNDYNVTPFAQVFSPKGGGAEYRTPPPGINDGSPWEFFGHTAMPGAGGDRPELIAVLPNVTQAFCDKINQMDGYAAT
;
A
#
# COMPACT_ATOMS: atom_id res chain seq x y z
N MET A 1 29.51 27.82 -76.22
CA MET A 1 28.46 26.78 -76.02
C MET A 1 28.80 26.01 -74.76
N THR A 2 28.24 26.43 -73.63
CA THR A 2 28.42 25.80 -72.34
C THR A 2 27.23 24.85 -72.13
N LYS A 3 27.53 23.58 -71.99
CA LYS A 3 26.56 22.51 -71.80
C LYS A 3 26.18 22.49 -70.33
N GLU A 4 24.91 22.79 -70.02
CA GLU A 4 24.29 22.76 -68.73
C GLU A 4 24.18 21.31 -68.26
N PRO A 5 24.51 20.97 -66.98
CA PRO A 5 24.38 19.61 -66.48
C PRO A 5 22.92 19.28 -66.16
N ASP A 6 22.44 18.24 -66.81
CA ASP A 6 21.09 17.63 -66.57
C ASP A 6 21.02 16.99 -65.20
N ILE A 7 20.40 17.68 -64.26
CA ILE A 7 20.16 17.16 -62.94
C ILE A 7 18.93 16.25 -63.00
N LYS A 8 19.15 14.94 -63.09
CA LYS A 8 18.10 13.95 -62.93
C LYS A 8 17.60 13.97 -61.47
N PRO A 9 16.28 14.13 -61.23
CA PRO A 9 15.73 13.97 -59.86
C PRO A 9 15.88 12.53 -59.38
N ASN A 10 16.46 12.38 -58.23
CA ASN A 10 16.70 11.07 -57.58
C ASN A 10 15.35 10.48 -57.10
N PRO A 11 14.89 9.32 -57.58
CA PRO A 11 13.56 8.78 -57.26
C PRO A 11 13.44 8.18 -55.81
N GLU A 12 14.50 8.25 -55.01
CA GLU A 12 14.54 7.60 -53.72
C GLU A 12 14.02 8.45 -52.54
N SER A 13 13.81 9.77 -52.75
CA SER A 13 13.37 10.67 -51.66
C SER A 13 11.90 10.45 -51.21
N GLY A 14 11.06 9.86 -52.06
CA GLY A 14 9.64 9.63 -51.75
C GLY A 14 9.39 8.47 -50.74
N ASN A 15 10.29 7.49 -50.70
CA ASN A 15 10.11 6.29 -49.92
C ASN A 15 10.40 6.53 -48.42
N VAL A 16 11.42 7.32 -48.10
CA VAL A 16 11.80 7.64 -46.72
C VAL A 16 10.71 8.45 -46.01
N VAL A 17 10.16 9.46 -46.69
CA VAL A 17 9.07 10.29 -46.14
C VAL A 17 7.82 9.45 -45.87
N PHE A 18 7.50 8.53 -46.81
CA PHE A 18 6.37 7.60 -46.63
C PHE A 18 6.56 6.71 -45.40
N PHE A 19 7.73 6.14 -45.17
CA PHE A 19 8.00 5.33 -44.00
C PHE A 19 7.94 6.12 -42.69
N ILE A 20 8.42 7.37 -42.68
CA ILE A 20 8.32 8.25 -41.48
C ILE A 20 6.85 8.55 -41.18
N LEU A 21 6.04 8.90 -42.20
CA LEU A 21 4.61 9.14 -41.99
C LEU A 21 3.88 7.89 -41.54
N LEU A 22 4.19 6.72 -42.09
CA LEU A 22 3.63 5.44 -41.67
C LEU A 22 3.97 5.14 -40.21
N ALA A 23 5.22 5.37 -39.79
CA ALA A 23 5.66 5.17 -38.42
C ALA A 23 4.91 6.09 -37.44
N ILE A 24 4.73 7.37 -37.79
CA ILE A 24 3.99 8.32 -36.94
C ILE A 24 2.52 7.90 -36.79
N VAL A 25 1.88 7.46 -37.86
CA VAL A 25 0.50 6.98 -37.86
C VAL A 25 0.37 5.72 -37.02
N LEU A 26 1.29 4.77 -37.13
CA LEU A 26 1.29 3.55 -36.32
C LEU A 26 1.49 3.85 -34.84
N ILE A 27 2.40 4.74 -34.47
CA ILE A 27 2.60 5.18 -33.08
C ILE A 27 1.33 5.87 -32.58
N GLY A 28 0.70 6.74 -33.39
CA GLY A 28 -0.55 7.39 -33.03
C GLY A 28 -1.70 6.41 -32.79
N LEU A 29 -1.83 5.39 -33.65
CA LEU A 29 -2.84 4.34 -33.51
C LEU A 29 -2.62 3.47 -32.25
N VAL A 30 -1.38 3.07 -31.98
CA VAL A 30 -1.03 2.32 -30.79
C VAL A 30 -1.33 3.12 -29.51
N THR A 31 -0.96 4.41 -29.48
CA THR A 31 -1.24 5.28 -28.35
C THR A 31 -2.74 5.50 -28.16
N ALA A 32 -3.52 5.64 -29.22
CA ALA A 32 -4.98 5.76 -29.16
C ALA A 32 -5.63 4.44 -28.65
N ALA A 33 -5.18 3.29 -29.15
CA ALA A 33 -5.68 1.99 -28.72
C ALA A 33 -5.40 1.70 -27.25
N LEU A 34 -4.24 2.12 -26.72
CA LEU A 34 -3.90 1.99 -25.30
C LEU A 34 -4.79 2.88 -24.42
N ARG A 35 -5.15 4.09 -24.88
CA ARG A 35 -6.06 4.97 -24.13
C ARG A 35 -7.51 4.50 -24.13
N ASP A 36 -7.96 3.89 -25.22
CA ASP A 36 -9.35 3.44 -25.36
C ASP A 36 -9.61 2.11 -24.63
N SER A 37 -8.56 1.33 -24.33
CA SER A 37 -8.71 0.06 -23.62
C SER A 37 -8.91 0.20 -22.12
N GLY A 38 -8.86 1.42 -21.55
CA GLY A 38 -9.12 1.66 -20.11
C GLY A 38 -8.24 0.87 -19.14
N MET A 39 -7.23 0.17 -19.67
CA MET A 39 -6.42 -0.78 -18.90
C MET A 39 -5.36 -0.10 -18.02
N GLU A 40 -4.91 1.10 -18.36
CA GLU A 40 -3.84 1.76 -17.60
C GLU A 40 -4.30 2.17 -16.18
N GLY A 41 -5.51 2.72 -16.03
CA GLY A 41 -6.05 3.07 -14.72
C GLY A 41 -6.33 1.85 -13.86
N ALA A 42 -6.99 0.84 -14.42
CA ALA A 42 -7.37 -0.37 -13.67
C ALA A 42 -6.15 -1.23 -13.26
N THR A 43 -5.09 -1.26 -14.06
CA THR A 43 -3.86 -2.01 -13.73
C THR A 43 -3.06 -1.31 -12.63
N ILE A 44 -2.92 0.02 -12.71
CA ILE A 44 -2.24 0.82 -11.70
C ILE A 44 -2.97 0.74 -10.36
N ASP A 45 -4.29 0.83 -10.37
CA ASP A 45 -5.11 0.70 -9.16
C ASP A 45 -4.97 -0.70 -8.53
N ALA A 46 -4.94 -1.75 -9.35
CA ALA A 46 -4.77 -3.12 -8.87
C ALA A 46 -3.36 -3.36 -8.29
N GLU A 47 -2.32 -2.84 -8.92
CA GLU A 47 -0.94 -2.91 -8.41
C GLU A 47 -0.79 -2.10 -7.12
N GLN A 48 -1.35 -0.89 -7.07
CA GLN A 48 -1.36 -0.05 -5.88
C GLN A 48 -2.06 -0.75 -4.71
N LEU A 49 -3.16 -1.43 -4.98
CA LEU A 49 -3.90 -2.20 -3.99
C LEU A 49 -3.05 -3.34 -3.41
N ILE A 50 -2.33 -4.10 -4.25
CA ILE A 50 -1.42 -5.16 -3.81
C ILE A 50 -0.31 -4.59 -2.93
N VAL A 51 0.30 -3.47 -3.32
CA VAL A 51 1.33 -2.79 -2.53
C VAL A 51 0.78 -2.35 -1.17
N ASN A 52 -0.43 -1.79 -1.12
CA ASN A 52 -1.05 -1.35 0.11
C ASN A 52 -1.40 -2.53 1.03
N VAL A 53 -1.94 -3.63 0.51
CA VAL A 53 -2.18 -4.86 1.29
C VAL A 53 -0.85 -5.39 1.88
N THR A 54 0.21 -5.43 1.07
CA THR A 54 1.53 -5.87 1.54
C THR A 54 2.06 -4.98 2.66
N ARG A 55 1.91 -3.65 2.54
CA ARG A 55 2.31 -2.69 3.59
C ARG A 55 1.53 -2.91 4.89
N VAL A 56 0.23 -3.14 4.80
CA VAL A 56 -0.61 -3.43 5.97
C VAL A 56 -0.18 -4.73 6.64
N LYS A 57 0.08 -5.79 5.88
CA LYS A 57 0.56 -7.07 6.43
C LYS A 57 1.95 -6.93 7.07
N GLN A 58 2.85 -6.17 6.48
CA GLN A 58 4.16 -5.88 7.06
C GLN A 58 4.04 -5.09 8.36
N TYR A 59 3.14 -4.11 8.41
CA TYR A 59 2.90 -3.34 9.63
C TYR A 59 2.26 -4.19 10.72
N ALA A 60 1.32 -5.06 10.40
CA ALA A 60 0.76 -6.01 11.37
C ALA A 60 1.85 -6.91 11.97
N ALA A 61 2.76 -7.45 11.15
CA ALA A 61 3.89 -8.24 11.63
C ALA A 61 4.88 -7.42 12.48
N GLU A 62 5.09 -6.14 12.18
CA GLU A 62 5.90 -5.22 13.00
C GLU A 62 5.27 -5.02 14.38
N LEU A 63 3.95 -4.82 14.45
CA LEU A 63 3.22 -4.67 15.71
C LEU A 63 3.26 -5.96 16.54
N GLU A 64 3.08 -7.11 15.92
CA GLU A 64 3.21 -8.42 16.57
C GLU A 64 4.60 -8.61 17.17
N ASN A 65 5.65 -8.35 16.41
CA ASN A 65 7.03 -8.43 16.89
C ASN A 65 7.29 -7.46 18.06
N ALA A 66 6.75 -6.24 17.99
CA ALA A 66 6.86 -5.28 19.08
C ALA A 66 6.20 -5.77 20.38
N ALA A 67 5.02 -6.36 20.27
CA ALA A 67 4.33 -6.98 21.40
C ALA A 67 5.16 -8.13 22.01
N VAL A 68 5.71 -9.00 21.16
CA VAL A 68 6.58 -10.12 21.58
C VAL A 68 7.84 -9.60 22.32
N ILE A 69 8.47 -8.51 21.85
CA ILE A 69 9.62 -7.89 22.53
C ILE A 69 9.25 -7.43 23.93
N ILE A 70 8.08 -6.78 24.11
CA ILE A 70 7.62 -6.32 25.40
C ILE A 70 7.35 -7.50 26.34
N LEU A 71 6.68 -8.55 25.86
CA LEU A 71 6.38 -9.76 26.63
C LEU A 71 7.66 -10.50 27.07
N THR A 72 8.62 -10.64 26.16
CA THR A 72 9.90 -11.30 26.46
C THR A 72 10.79 -10.48 27.41
N SER A 73 10.54 -9.18 27.51
CA SER A 73 11.19 -8.30 28.50
C SER A 73 10.61 -8.40 29.91
N GLY A 74 9.64 -9.30 30.13
CA GLY A 74 9.06 -9.59 31.45
C GLY A 74 7.81 -8.78 31.80
N ASN A 75 7.24 -8.04 30.84
CA ASN A 75 5.95 -7.38 31.01
C ASN A 75 4.80 -8.36 30.77
N SER A 76 3.67 -8.12 31.41
CA SER A 76 2.43 -8.84 31.13
C SER A 76 1.76 -8.27 29.88
N GLU A 77 0.98 -9.10 29.19
CA GLU A 77 0.12 -8.67 28.10
C GLU A 77 -0.81 -7.50 28.48
N MET A 78 -1.28 -7.50 29.73
CA MET A 78 -2.11 -6.43 30.28
C MET A 78 -1.37 -5.10 30.51
N ASP A 79 -0.05 -5.11 30.51
CA ASP A 79 0.78 -3.91 30.68
C ASP A 79 1.08 -3.21 29.35
N ILE A 80 0.86 -3.88 28.23
CA ILE A 80 1.14 -3.34 26.88
C ILE A 80 0.26 -2.12 26.60
N ARG A 81 0.88 -1.06 26.08
CA ARG A 81 0.26 0.23 25.80
C ARG A 81 0.60 0.69 24.38
N PHE A 82 -0.32 1.46 23.78
CA PHE A 82 -0.22 1.98 22.43
C PHE A 82 -0.16 3.51 22.38
N SER A 83 0.25 4.14 23.47
CA SER A 83 0.38 5.60 23.53
C SER A 83 1.49 6.09 22.60
N HIS A 84 1.24 7.16 21.86
CA HIS A 84 2.21 7.86 21.01
C HIS A 84 1.79 9.32 20.84
N PRO A 85 2.70 10.29 20.69
CA PRO A 85 2.35 11.69 20.48
C PRO A 85 1.42 11.96 19.29
N ASP A 86 1.51 11.16 18.22
CA ASP A 86 0.70 11.27 17.02
C ASP A 86 -0.52 10.33 17.02
N ALA A 87 -0.67 9.49 18.06
CA ALA A 87 -1.83 8.62 18.20
C ALA A 87 -3.03 9.41 18.75
N PRO A 88 -4.26 8.93 18.54
CA PRO A 88 -5.44 9.47 19.20
C PRO A 88 -5.25 9.55 20.72
N SER A 89 -5.77 10.61 21.36
CA SER A 89 -5.61 10.88 22.79
C SER A 89 -6.19 9.80 23.72
N ASP A 90 -7.07 8.95 23.18
CA ASP A 90 -7.74 7.86 23.89
C ASP A 90 -6.76 6.78 24.37
N TYR A 91 -5.55 6.71 23.78
CA TYR A 91 -4.48 5.80 24.19
C TYR A 91 -3.63 6.34 25.36
N GLY A 92 -4.02 7.47 25.94
CA GLY A 92 -3.35 8.09 27.08
C GLY A 92 -2.10 8.87 26.69
N ASN A 93 -1.48 9.47 27.71
CA ASN A 93 -0.29 10.32 27.55
C ASN A 93 0.94 9.74 28.28
N ASP A 94 0.96 8.45 28.54
CA ASP A 94 1.97 7.76 29.33
C ASP A 94 3.17 7.22 28.52
N TYR A 95 3.29 7.63 27.26
CA TYR A 95 4.38 7.24 26.35
C TYR A 95 5.78 7.40 26.97
N ASN A 96 6.00 8.49 27.71
CA ASN A 96 7.26 8.75 28.40
C ASN A 96 7.30 8.23 29.83
N VAL A 97 6.16 7.86 30.42
CA VAL A 97 6.06 7.41 31.82
C VAL A 97 6.35 5.92 31.91
N THR A 98 5.78 5.13 30.97
CA THR A 98 5.97 3.68 30.91
C THR A 98 6.59 3.23 29.58
N PRO A 99 7.75 3.75 29.17
CA PRO A 99 8.29 3.54 27.82
C PRO A 99 8.61 2.06 27.50
N PHE A 100 8.88 1.23 28.52
CA PHE A 100 9.19 -0.20 28.34
C PHE A 100 7.96 -1.05 28.00
N ALA A 101 6.76 -0.56 28.30
CA ALA A 101 5.50 -1.22 27.98
C ALA A 101 4.83 -0.67 26.72
N GLN A 102 5.41 0.34 26.09
CA GLN A 102 4.85 0.99 24.89
C GLN A 102 5.30 0.31 23.61
N VAL A 103 4.33 -0.07 22.76
CA VAL A 103 4.58 -0.68 21.46
C VAL A 103 5.42 0.24 20.55
N PHE A 104 5.14 1.54 20.57
CA PHE A 104 5.79 2.53 19.72
C PHE A 104 7.04 3.16 20.34
N SER A 105 7.43 2.79 21.54
CA SER A 105 8.65 3.31 22.17
C SER A 105 9.88 2.51 21.76
N PRO A 106 10.99 3.16 21.39
CA PRO A 106 12.28 2.47 21.15
C PRO A 106 12.82 1.71 22.38
N LYS A 107 12.33 2.03 23.57
CA LYS A 107 12.67 1.32 24.82
C LYS A 107 11.73 0.16 25.13
N GLY A 108 10.59 0.08 24.44
CA GLY A 108 9.61 -0.98 24.53
C GLY A 108 9.62 -1.83 23.28
N GLY A 109 8.53 -1.82 22.52
CA GLY A 109 8.36 -2.62 21.31
C GLY A 109 9.17 -2.12 20.10
N GLY A 110 9.44 -0.84 20.02
CA GLY A 110 10.21 -0.23 18.94
C GLY A 110 9.51 -0.15 17.58
N ALA A 111 8.21 -0.44 17.51
CA ALA A 111 7.45 -0.25 16.28
C ALA A 111 7.29 1.24 15.96
N GLU A 112 7.19 1.55 14.68
CA GLU A 112 6.88 2.92 14.22
C GLU A 112 5.37 3.14 14.21
N TYR A 113 4.91 4.28 14.75
CA TYR A 113 3.51 4.66 14.60
C TYR A 113 3.25 5.12 13.16
N ARG A 114 2.31 4.47 12.48
CA ARG A 114 1.98 4.75 11.07
C ARG A 114 0.48 4.97 10.90
N THR A 115 0.15 5.90 10.03
CA THR A 115 -1.22 6.04 9.52
C THR A 115 -1.48 5.02 8.40
N PRO A 116 -2.74 4.60 8.19
CA PRO A 116 -3.09 3.72 7.08
C PRO A 116 -2.69 4.31 5.72
N PRO A 117 -2.29 3.47 4.76
CA PRO A 117 -2.07 3.94 3.39
C PRO A 117 -3.33 4.58 2.81
N PRO A 118 -3.20 5.65 2.00
CA PRO A 118 -4.37 6.30 1.41
C PRO A 118 -5.12 5.37 0.45
N GLY A 119 -6.44 5.50 0.39
CA GLY A 119 -7.31 4.79 -0.54
C GLY A 119 -7.72 3.38 -0.10
N ILE A 120 -7.27 2.88 1.05
CA ILE A 120 -7.70 1.57 1.56
C ILE A 120 -8.87 1.65 2.54
N ASN A 121 -9.02 2.80 3.20
CA ASN A 121 -10.14 3.11 4.10
C ASN A 121 -10.57 4.58 3.93
N ASP A 122 -11.46 5.06 4.79
CA ASP A 122 -11.96 6.44 4.80
C ASP A 122 -11.00 7.48 5.41
N GLY A 123 -9.78 7.07 5.78
CA GLY A 123 -8.80 7.91 6.46
C GLY A 123 -8.79 7.76 7.99
N SER A 124 -9.64 6.90 8.53
CA SER A 124 -9.65 6.56 9.97
C SER A 124 -8.30 5.97 10.38
N PRO A 125 -7.76 6.37 11.55
CA PRO A 125 -6.52 5.79 12.08
C PRO A 125 -6.69 4.33 12.49
N TRP A 126 -5.59 3.65 12.76
CA TRP A 126 -5.59 2.36 13.40
C TRP A 126 -6.20 2.44 14.80
N GLU A 127 -6.96 1.40 15.17
CA GLU A 127 -7.51 1.20 16.50
C GLU A 127 -6.81 0.02 17.18
N PHE A 128 -6.42 0.21 18.45
CA PHE A 128 -5.69 -0.78 19.23
C PHE A 128 -6.46 -1.11 20.49
N PHE A 129 -6.65 -2.42 20.74
CA PHE A 129 -7.38 -2.93 21.90
C PHE A 129 -6.50 -3.93 22.65
N GLY A 130 -6.37 -3.77 23.97
CA GLY A 130 -5.56 -4.65 24.81
C GLY A 130 -6.36 -5.47 25.82
N HIS A 131 -7.67 -5.22 25.96
CA HIS A 131 -8.48 -5.81 27.02
C HIS A 131 -9.85 -6.31 26.53
N THR A 132 -9.99 -6.51 25.24
CA THR A 132 -11.27 -6.88 24.62
C THR A 132 -11.19 -8.32 24.11
N ALA A 133 -12.07 -9.19 24.60
CA ALA A 133 -12.28 -10.48 23.97
C ALA A 133 -13.10 -10.29 22.68
N MET A 134 -12.59 -10.76 21.55
CA MET A 134 -13.29 -10.65 20.26
C MET A 134 -14.02 -11.97 19.97
N PRO A 135 -15.35 -11.95 19.83
CA PRO A 135 -16.10 -13.15 19.48
C PRO A 135 -15.63 -13.73 18.16
N GLY A 136 -15.21 -15.00 18.17
CA GLY A 136 -14.78 -15.69 16.95
C GLY A 136 -13.30 -15.53 16.57
N ALA A 137 -12.53 -14.74 17.31
CA ALA A 137 -11.07 -14.64 17.17
C ALA A 137 -10.45 -14.94 18.56
N GLY A 138 -9.55 -15.93 18.63
CA GLY A 138 -8.90 -16.32 19.88
C GLY A 138 -9.82 -17.09 20.86
N GLY A 139 -9.65 -16.86 22.11
CA GLY A 139 -10.42 -17.49 23.19
C GLY A 139 -11.26 -16.49 23.97
N ASP A 140 -11.78 -16.93 25.14
CA ASP A 140 -12.52 -16.06 26.08
C ASP A 140 -11.59 -15.10 26.85
N ARG A 141 -10.33 -14.97 26.45
CA ARG A 141 -9.33 -14.11 27.11
C ARG A 141 -9.20 -12.79 26.35
N PRO A 142 -8.95 -11.69 27.07
CA PRO A 142 -8.55 -10.43 26.42
C PRO A 142 -7.30 -10.64 25.58
N GLU A 143 -7.30 -10.14 24.36
CA GLU A 143 -6.20 -10.24 23.41
C GLU A 143 -5.77 -8.85 22.94
N LEU A 144 -4.52 -8.76 22.46
CA LEU A 144 -4.02 -7.57 21.80
C LEU A 144 -4.52 -7.58 20.35
N ILE A 145 -5.34 -6.60 20.00
CA ILE A 145 -5.98 -6.53 18.68
C ILE A 145 -5.66 -5.18 18.05
N ALA A 146 -5.16 -5.20 16.82
CA ALA A 146 -5.07 -4.02 15.96
C ALA A 146 -6.16 -4.10 14.87
N VAL A 147 -6.98 -3.07 14.79
CA VAL A 147 -8.08 -2.98 13.83
C VAL A 147 -7.81 -1.86 12.83
N LEU A 148 -8.01 -2.15 11.56
CA LEU A 148 -8.05 -1.15 10.51
C LEU A 148 -9.52 -0.91 10.15
N PRO A 149 -10.14 0.18 10.64
CA PRO A 149 -11.57 0.40 10.46
C PRO A 149 -11.91 0.91 9.05
N ASN A 150 -13.18 0.74 8.66
CA ASN A 150 -13.78 1.34 7.48
C ASN A 150 -13.03 1.04 6.17
N VAL A 151 -12.46 -0.15 6.05
CA VAL A 151 -11.73 -0.56 4.84
C VAL A 151 -12.68 -0.68 3.65
N THR A 152 -12.16 -0.38 2.45
CA THR A 152 -12.91 -0.54 1.20
C THR A 152 -13.13 -2.02 0.90
N GLN A 153 -14.24 -2.35 0.21
CA GLN A 153 -14.52 -3.72 -0.21
C GLN A 153 -13.37 -4.30 -1.05
N ALA A 154 -12.82 -3.52 -1.97
CA ALA A 154 -11.69 -3.94 -2.81
C ALA A 154 -10.45 -4.33 -1.99
N PHE A 155 -10.16 -3.60 -0.90
CA PHE A 155 -9.06 -3.93 0.00
C PHE A 155 -9.36 -5.22 0.78
N CYS A 156 -10.58 -5.36 1.30
CA CYS A 156 -11.01 -6.55 2.04
C CYS A 156 -10.94 -7.81 1.17
N ASP A 157 -11.46 -7.75 -0.06
CA ASP A 157 -11.41 -8.85 -1.01
C ASP A 157 -9.97 -9.23 -1.37
N LYS A 158 -9.11 -8.22 -1.54
CA LYS A 158 -7.71 -8.46 -1.92
C LYS A 158 -6.91 -9.10 -0.80
N ILE A 159 -7.07 -8.68 0.45
CA ILE A 159 -6.39 -9.30 1.59
C ILE A 159 -6.87 -10.74 1.79
N ASN A 160 -8.18 -11.01 1.69
CA ASN A 160 -8.75 -12.33 1.75
C ASN A 160 -8.18 -13.25 0.65
N GLN A 161 -8.11 -12.76 -0.58
CA GLN A 161 -7.53 -13.49 -1.70
C GLN A 161 -6.05 -13.85 -1.46
N MET A 162 -5.27 -12.91 -0.90
CA MET A 162 -3.86 -13.15 -0.61
C MET A 162 -3.64 -14.14 0.54
N ASP A 163 -4.60 -14.25 1.45
CA ASP A 163 -4.58 -15.20 2.57
C ASP A 163 -5.28 -16.54 2.24
N GLY A 164 -5.74 -16.71 0.99
CA GLY A 164 -6.33 -17.95 0.51
C GLY A 164 -7.82 -18.12 0.85
N TYR A 165 -8.47 -17.06 1.29
CA TYR A 165 -9.93 -17.06 1.51
C TYR A 165 -10.66 -16.65 0.23
N ALA A 166 -11.89 -17.16 0.07
CA ALA A 166 -12.76 -16.72 -1.03
C ALA A 166 -13.15 -15.25 -0.82
N ALA A 167 -13.21 -14.49 -1.91
CA ALA A 167 -13.82 -13.16 -1.89
C ALA A 167 -15.31 -13.29 -1.51
N THR A 168 -15.75 -12.46 -0.59
CA THR A 168 -17.15 -12.46 -0.08
C THR A 168 -17.99 -11.42 -0.81
#